data_ee8b87c75a534715943810b5f51096c0
#
_entry.id   ee8b87c75a534715943810b5f51096c0
#
_cell.length_a   1.000
_cell.length_b   1.000
_cell.length_c   1.000
_cell.angle_alpha   90.00
_cell.angle_beta   90.00
_cell.angle_gamma   90.00
#
_symmetry.space_group_name_H-M   'P 1'
#
loop_
_entity.id
_entity.type
_entity.pdbx_description
1 polymer ?
#
loop_
_entity_poly.entity_id
_entity_poly.type
_entity_poly.pdbx_seq_one_letter_code
_entity_poly.pdbx_strand_id
1 'polypeptide(L)'
;VANIKGKTSGKEIQTLELPGGGQVFGTVHRNTKMVDDILNHVKSTIPQEKWKDIVFVGEGGSTGDNGEIVFHDEMKYAAPKFKQIGAGIDTWDGDELDVHNDQSKLYKKQMEKTGFNHSQVKAGNWASMIGQGEGTDTMSPNDYLDNEGKQFLQQSAKEAGFPPIENWNEPTDKDKDTLYRLSFPEDYGDKETKINDIQVAFNDIRDENIIEKNKELTAQGKIPIVVAGESHVELVKSMMSKPSNISELLLKRILKSIRK
;
A
#
# COMPACT_ATOMS: atom_id res chain seq x y z
N VAL A 1 -4.12 7.25 17.03
CA VAL A 1 -5.36 6.79 16.35
C VAL A 1 -6.53 7.06 17.28
N ALA A 2 -7.58 7.63 16.76
CA ALA A 2 -8.87 7.71 17.40
C ALA A 2 -9.84 6.79 16.66
N ASN A 3 -10.97 6.47 17.29
CA ASN A 3 -12.02 5.70 16.65
C ASN A 3 -13.29 6.53 16.57
N ILE A 4 -13.94 6.53 15.41
CA ILE A 4 -15.28 7.04 15.25
C ILE A 4 -16.26 5.88 15.14
N LYS A 5 -17.37 5.98 15.85
CA LYS A 5 -18.43 4.95 15.76
C LYS A 5 -19.29 5.22 14.53
N GLY A 6 -19.22 4.32 13.56
CA GLY A 6 -20.05 4.39 12.37
C GLY A 6 -21.54 4.20 12.71
N LYS A 7 -22.37 5.18 12.35
CA LYS A 7 -23.83 5.13 12.58
C LYS A 7 -24.52 4.20 11.57
N THR A 8 -23.99 4.15 10.35
CA THR A 8 -24.56 3.39 9.23
C THR A 8 -24.00 1.97 9.18
N SER A 9 -22.69 1.83 9.37
CA SER A 9 -21.99 0.53 9.34
C SER A 9 -22.10 -0.24 10.64
N GLY A 10 -22.30 0.46 11.77
CA GLY A 10 -22.21 -0.11 13.11
C GLY A 10 -20.78 -0.54 13.52
N LYS A 11 -19.78 -0.24 12.69
CA LYS A 11 -18.37 -0.55 12.91
C LYS A 11 -17.63 0.64 13.52
N GLU A 12 -16.55 0.36 14.23
CA GLU A 12 -15.58 1.39 14.57
C GLU A 12 -14.68 1.65 13.37
N ILE A 13 -14.43 2.92 13.08
CA ILE A 13 -13.57 3.37 12.00
C ILE A 13 -12.34 4.00 12.64
N GLN A 14 -11.19 3.43 12.39
CA GLN A 14 -9.92 4.01 12.85
C GLN A 14 -9.66 5.32 12.13
N THR A 15 -9.23 6.34 12.86
CA THR A 15 -8.88 7.64 12.30
C THR A 15 -7.52 8.09 12.80
N LEU A 16 -6.77 8.77 11.95
CA LEU A 16 -5.50 9.38 12.27
C LEU A 16 -5.43 10.78 11.67
N GLU A 17 -5.21 11.79 12.51
CA GLU A 17 -4.88 13.12 12.02
C GLU A 17 -3.44 13.18 11.52
N LEU A 18 -3.25 13.76 10.35
CA LEU A 18 -1.96 13.96 9.73
C LEU A 18 -1.47 15.41 9.96
N PRO A 19 -0.14 15.62 9.98
CA PRO A 19 0.41 16.97 10.06
C PRO A 19 -0.11 17.85 8.91
N GLY A 20 -0.51 19.08 9.24
CA GLY A 20 -1.06 20.02 8.27
C GLY A 20 -2.59 19.97 8.10
N GLY A 21 -3.28 19.05 8.79
CA GLY A 21 -4.75 19.02 8.87
C GLY A 21 -5.44 17.99 7.99
N GLY A 22 -4.69 17.08 7.35
CA GLY A 22 -5.27 15.91 6.68
C GLY A 22 -5.69 14.82 7.67
N GLN A 23 -6.55 13.92 7.23
CA GLN A 23 -7.04 12.79 8.02
C GLN A 23 -6.95 11.49 7.22
N VAL A 24 -6.55 10.39 7.89
CA VAL A 24 -6.62 9.03 7.35
C VAL A 24 -7.75 8.29 8.05
N PHE A 25 -8.55 7.60 7.27
CA PHE A 25 -9.64 6.74 7.73
C PHE A 25 -9.39 5.30 7.26
N GLY A 26 -9.46 4.35 8.21
CA GLY A 26 -9.36 2.94 7.93
C GLY A 26 -10.71 2.34 7.52
N THR A 27 -10.74 1.62 6.42
CA THR A 27 -11.93 0.90 5.96
C THR A 27 -11.65 -0.60 5.85
N VAL A 28 -12.71 -1.39 5.94
CA VAL A 28 -12.71 -2.79 5.52
C VAL A 28 -13.12 -2.84 4.06
N HIS A 29 -12.34 -3.49 3.22
CA HIS A 29 -12.63 -3.64 1.79
C HIS A 29 -14.09 -4.04 1.52
N ARG A 30 -14.69 -3.46 0.48
CA ARG A 30 -16.08 -3.64 0.05
C ARG A 30 -17.14 -3.17 1.04
N ASN A 31 -16.77 -2.42 2.07
CA ASN A 31 -17.72 -1.89 3.05
C ASN A 31 -18.14 -0.44 2.73
N THR A 32 -19.06 -0.27 1.80
CA THR A 32 -19.57 1.04 1.39
C THR A 32 -20.29 1.81 2.53
N LYS A 33 -20.81 1.13 3.55
CA LYS A 33 -21.43 1.78 4.71
C LYS A 33 -20.41 2.53 5.57
N MET A 34 -19.16 2.03 5.67
CA MET A 34 -18.09 2.76 6.35
C MET A 34 -17.73 4.05 5.61
N VAL A 35 -17.77 4.03 4.27
CA VAL A 35 -17.58 5.24 3.45
C VAL A 35 -18.66 6.30 3.75
N ASP A 36 -19.92 5.89 3.90
CA ASP A 36 -21.00 6.82 4.28
C ASP A 36 -20.76 7.42 5.66
N ASP A 37 -20.29 6.64 6.61
CA ASP A 37 -19.95 7.12 7.96
C ASP A 37 -18.78 8.10 7.93
N ILE A 38 -17.74 7.84 7.13
CA ILE A 38 -16.61 8.77 6.92
C ILE A 38 -17.11 10.07 6.32
N LEU A 39 -17.90 10.04 5.26
CA LEU A 39 -18.45 11.24 4.64
C LEU A 39 -19.33 12.06 5.62
N ASN A 40 -20.15 11.38 6.42
CA ASN A 40 -20.97 12.04 7.44
C ASN A 40 -20.10 12.68 8.55
N HIS A 41 -19.02 12.00 8.95
CA HIS A 41 -18.06 12.57 9.90
C HIS A 41 -17.39 13.82 9.32
N VAL A 42 -16.87 13.75 8.09
CA VAL A 42 -16.28 14.90 7.38
C VAL A 42 -17.25 16.08 7.31
N LYS A 43 -18.50 15.85 6.92
CA LYS A 43 -19.55 16.88 6.87
C LYS A 43 -19.86 17.50 8.23
N SER A 44 -19.73 16.75 9.31
CA SER A 44 -20.02 17.23 10.66
C SER A 44 -18.84 17.97 11.32
N THR A 45 -17.63 17.71 10.86
CA THR A 45 -16.40 18.26 11.47
C THR A 45 -15.75 19.37 10.65
N ILE A 46 -15.95 19.37 9.33
CA ILE A 46 -15.40 20.38 8.43
C ILE A 46 -16.51 21.35 8.02
N PRO A 47 -16.36 22.68 8.26
CA PRO A 47 -17.32 23.67 7.83
C PRO A 47 -17.61 23.63 6.34
N GLN A 48 -18.88 23.84 5.94
CA GLN A 48 -19.32 23.67 4.55
C GLN A 48 -18.58 24.57 3.55
N GLU A 49 -18.20 25.77 3.96
CA GLU A 49 -17.43 26.70 3.13
C GLU A 49 -16.03 26.19 2.77
N LYS A 50 -15.52 25.20 3.52
CA LYS A 50 -14.22 24.54 3.26
C LYS A 50 -14.33 23.25 2.46
N TRP A 51 -15.53 22.75 2.12
CA TRP A 51 -15.67 21.50 1.39
C TRP A 51 -15.01 21.52 0.01
N LYS A 52 -14.94 22.66 -0.65
CA LYS A 52 -14.21 22.88 -1.92
C LYS A 52 -12.69 22.71 -1.79
N ASP A 53 -12.16 22.78 -0.57
CA ASP A 53 -10.75 22.60 -0.29
C ASP A 53 -10.44 21.14 0.09
N ILE A 54 -11.47 20.32 0.30
CA ILE A 54 -11.30 18.89 0.55
C ILE A 54 -10.81 18.20 -0.73
N VAL A 55 -9.88 17.26 -0.58
CA VAL A 55 -9.49 16.28 -1.61
C VAL A 55 -9.69 14.90 -1.00
N PHE A 56 -10.59 14.13 -1.59
CA PHE A 56 -10.71 12.71 -1.31
C PHE A 56 -9.54 12.00 -1.97
N VAL A 57 -8.80 11.21 -1.20
CA VAL A 57 -7.61 10.48 -1.64
C VAL A 57 -7.83 9.00 -1.36
N GLY A 58 -8.15 8.26 -2.42
CA GLY A 58 -8.51 6.84 -2.33
C GLY A 58 -7.34 5.91 -2.63
N GLU A 59 -7.51 4.65 -2.25
CA GLU A 59 -6.64 3.53 -2.61
C GLU A 59 -7.00 2.98 -3.99
N GLY A 60 -6.01 2.48 -4.76
CA GLY A 60 -6.22 1.68 -5.97
C GLY A 60 -6.82 2.46 -7.14
N GLY A 61 -6.47 3.74 -7.30
CA GLY A 61 -6.87 4.52 -8.45
C GLY A 61 -5.90 4.39 -9.61
N SER A 62 -6.41 4.17 -10.83
CA SER A 62 -5.64 4.26 -12.08
C SER A 62 -6.06 5.48 -12.88
N THR A 63 -5.15 6.00 -13.69
CA THR A 63 -5.45 7.12 -14.60
C THR A 63 -6.11 6.59 -15.88
N GLY A 64 -7.36 6.96 -16.11
CA GLY A 64 -8.07 6.65 -17.35
C GLY A 64 -7.57 7.49 -18.53
N ASP A 65 -8.00 7.14 -19.76
CA ASP A 65 -7.57 7.77 -21.02
C ASP A 65 -7.81 9.28 -21.09
N ASN A 66 -8.78 9.79 -20.35
CA ASN A 66 -9.12 11.22 -20.26
C ASN A 66 -8.46 11.93 -19.06
N GLY A 67 -7.52 11.28 -18.34
CA GLY A 67 -6.89 11.80 -17.15
C GLY A 67 -7.76 11.76 -15.89
N GLU A 68 -8.91 11.10 -15.95
CA GLU A 68 -9.78 10.88 -14.80
C GLU A 68 -9.30 9.69 -13.98
N ILE A 69 -9.35 9.81 -12.63
CA ILE A 69 -8.98 8.70 -11.74
C ILE A 69 -10.13 7.71 -11.68
N VAL A 70 -9.85 6.48 -12.05
CA VAL A 70 -10.78 5.34 -12.00
C VAL A 70 -10.44 4.48 -10.80
N PHE A 71 -11.39 4.35 -9.89
CA PHE A 71 -11.26 3.53 -8.69
C PHE A 71 -11.97 2.19 -8.83
N HIS A 72 -11.55 1.26 -7.98
CA HIS A 72 -12.19 -0.03 -7.78
C HIS A 72 -12.87 -0.12 -6.41
N ASP A 73 -13.61 -1.20 -6.15
CA ASP A 73 -14.26 -1.52 -4.88
C ASP A 73 -15.00 -0.33 -4.21
N GLU A 74 -14.83 -0.16 -2.92
CA GLU A 74 -15.49 0.90 -2.14
C GLU A 74 -15.06 2.31 -2.55
N MET A 75 -13.89 2.48 -3.12
CA MET A 75 -13.41 3.79 -3.59
C MET A 75 -14.19 4.26 -4.82
N LYS A 76 -14.61 3.34 -5.70
CA LYS A 76 -15.53 3.62 -6.80
C LYS A 76 -16.88 4.16 -6.31
N TYR A 77 -17.33 3.72 -5.12
CA TYR A 77 -18.53 4.24 -4.47
C TYR A 77 -18.28 5.58 -3.77
N ALA A 78 -17.12 5.75 -3.15
CA ALA A 78 -16.74 6.93 -2.37
C ALA A 78 -16.54 8.19 -3.24
N ALA A 79 -15.75 8.09 -4.31
CA ALA A 79 -15.33 9.23 -5.11
C ALA A 79 -16.51 10.08 -5.65
N PRO A 80 -17.58 9.51 -6.22
CA PRO A 80 -18.74 10.32 -6.66
C PRO A 80 -19.43 11.07 -5.51
N LYS A 81 -19.47 10.50 -4.31
CA LYS A 81 -20.11 11.13 -3.14
C LYS A 81 -19.29 12.30 -2.63
N PHE A 82 -17.98 12.20 -2.61
CA PHE A 82 -17.11 13.33 -2.30
C PHE A 82 -17.16 14.41 -3.39
N LYS A 83 -17.23 14.05 -4.67
CA LYS A 83 -17.48 14.99 -5.78
C LYS A 83 -18.78 15.78 -5.58
N GLN A 84 -19.86 15.15 -5.09
CA GLN A 84 -21.15 15.82 -4.85
C GLN A 84 -21.10 16.94 -3.82
N ILE A 85 -20.15 16.90 -2.88
CA ILE A 85 -19.93 17.98 -1.91
C ILE A 85 -18.92 19.03 -2.39
N GLY A 86 -18.42 18.90 -3.63
CA GLY A 86 -17.43 19.81 -4.23
C GLY A 86 -15.98 19.46 -3.94
N ALA A 87 -15.70 18.28 -3.35
CA ALA A 87 -14.34 17.83 -3.08
C ALA A 87 -13.60 17.46 -4.39
N GLY A 88 -12.30 17.72 -4.42
CA GLY A 88 -11.39 17.14 -5.41
C GLY A 88 -11.23 15.64 -5.20
N ILE A 89 -10.71 14.96 -6.21
CA ILE A 89 -10.47 13.50 -6.19
C ILE A 89 -9.01 13.26 -6.57
N ASP A 90 -8.31 12.42 -5.79
CA ASP A 90 -6.93 12.00 -6.04
C ASP A 90 -6.73 10.56 -5.52
N THR A 91 -5.59 9.97 -5.78
CA THR A 91 -5.18 8.66 -5.27
C THR A 91 -3.80 8.75 -4.62
N TRP A 92 -3.54 7.89 -3.63
CA TRP A 92 -2.25 7.87 -2.94
C TRP A 92 -1.31 6.77 -3.44
N ASP A 93 -1.81 5.77 -4.16
CA ASP A 93 -1.00 4.66 -4.68
C ASP A 93 -1.05 4.50 -6.21
N GLY A 94 -1.90 5.12 -6.94
CA GLY A 94 -2.03 5.21 -8.39
C GLY A 94 -1.02 4.43 -9.25
N ASP A 95 -0.91 4.84 -10.51
CA ASP A 95 0.00 4.19 -11.49
C ASP A 95 1.48 4.20 -11.06
N GLU A 96 1.88 5.11 -10.16
CA GLU A 96 3.25 5.21 -9.67
C GLU A 96 3.66 4.03 -8.77
N LEU A 97 2.69 3.40 -8.10
CA LEU A 97 2.89 2.25 -7.21
C LEU A 97 2.26 0.97 -7.78
N ASP A 98 2.01 0.94 -9.08
CA ASP A 98 1.44 -0.22 -9.76
C ASP A 98 2.47 -1.35 -9.83
N VAL A 99 2.15 -2.46 -9.17
CA VAL A 99 2.95 -3.68 -9.18
C VAL A 99 3.00 -4.35 -10.57
N HIS A 100 2.04 -4.08 -11.43
CA HIS A 100 1.99 -4.60 -12.80
C HIS A 100 2.84 -3.79 -13.78
N ASN A 101 3.29 -2.60 -13.39
CA ASN A 101 4.13 -1.75 -14.22
C ASN A 101 5.60 -1.83 -13.78
N ASP A 102 6.41 -2.56 -14.52
CA ASP A 102 7.84 -2.77 -14.27
C ASP A 102 8.65 -1.47 -14.18
N GLN A 103 8.16 -0.37 -14.74
CA GLN A 103 8.79 0.94 -14.71
C GLN A 103 8.24 1.82 -13.58
N SER A 104 7.35 1.28 -12.74
CA SER A 104 6.76 2.06 -11.67
C SER A 104 7.80 2.52 -10.63
N LYS A 105 7.50 3.61 -9.97
CA LYS A 105 8.27 4.14 -8.82
C LYS A 105 8.42 3.12 -7.70
N LEU A 106 7.43 2.22 -7.56
CA LEU A 106 7.42 1.14 -6.59
C LEU A 106 8.65 0.23 -6.70
N TYR A 107 8.91 -0.33 -7.89
CA TYR A 107 10.04 -1.24 -8.09
C TYR A 107 11.37 -0.60 -7.76
N LYS A 108 11.58 0.65 -8.19
CA LYS A 108 12.80 1.39 -7.88
C LYS A 108 12.98 1.58 -6.36
N LYS A 109 11.93 2.00 -5.67
CA LYS A 109 11.97 2.17 -4.20
C LYS A 109 12.18 0.83 -3.48
N GLN A 110 11.54 -0.27 -3.93
CA GLN A 110 11.77 -1.60 -3.35
C GLN A 110 13.23 -2.07 -3.52
N MET A 111 13.81 -1.91 -4.71
CA MET A 111 15.24 -2.23 -4.95
C MET A 111 16.16 -1.40 -4.05
N GLU A 112 15.88 -0.10 -3.87
CA GLU A 112 16.65 0.78 -2.99
C GLU A 112 16.55 0.37 -1.51
N LYS A 113 15.38 -0.05 -1.05
CA LYS A 113 15.13 -0.45 0.36
C LYS A 113 15.72 -1.83 0.68
N THR A 114 15.56 -2.79 -0.22
CA THR A 114 15.94 -4.19 0.03
C THR A 114 17.35 -4.54 -0.42
N GLY A 115 17.88 -3.81 -1.40
CA GLY A 115 19.14 -4.15 -2.07
C GLY A 115 19.02 -5.29 -3.08
N PHE A 116 17.81 -5.81 -3.32
CA PHE A 116 17.54 -6.83 -4.35
C PHE A 116 17.48 -6.17 -5.73
N ASN A 117 17.76 -6.98 -6.75
CA ASN A 117 17.63 -6.53 -8.14
C ASN A 117 16.17 -6.63 -8.64
N HIS A 118 15.94 -6.15 -9.85
CA HIS A 118 14.61 -6.08 -10.46
C HIS A 118 13.92 -7.45 -10.56
N SER A 119 14.63 -8.50 -11.02
CA SER A 119 14.08 -9.86 -11.15
C SER A 119 13.65 -10.44 -9.79
N GLN A 120 14.45 -10.19 -8.75
CA GLN A 120 14.16 -10.67 -7.39
C GLN A 120 12.95 -9.94 -6.78
N VAL A 121 12.88 -8.60 -6.93
CA VAL A 121 11.74 -7.80 -6.46
C VAL A 121 10.46 -8.21 -7.20
N LYS A 122 10.54 -8.37 -8.51
CA LYS A 122 9.42 -8.83 -9.34
C LYS A 122 8.91 -10.21 -8.91
N ALA A 123 9.83 -11.12 -8.64
CA ALA A 123 9.50 -12.46 -8.15
C ALA A 123 8.83 -12.42 -6.76
N GLY A 124 9.30 -11.57 -5.85
CA GLY A 124 8.70 -11.41 -4.53
C GLY A 124 7.28 -10.85 -4.59
N ASN A 125 7.05 -9.83 -5.42
CA ASN A 125 5.71 -9.27 -5.62
C ASN A 125 4.76 -10.32 -6.25
N TRP A 126 5.23 -11.08 -7.24
CA TRP A 126 4.46 -12.17 -7.82
C TRP A 126 4.11 -13.25 -6.77
N ALA A 127 5.07 -13.65 -5.94
CA ALA A 127 4.85 -14.65 -4.91
C ALA A 127 3.75 -14.24 -3.92
N SER A 128 3.75 -12.98 -3.51
CA SER A 128 2.72 -12.44 -2.64
C SER A 128 1.33 -12.49 -3.26
N MET A 129 1.19 -12.02 -4.49
CA MET A 129 -0.12 -12.01 -5.18
C MET A 129 -0.67 -13.42 -5.38
N ILE A 130 0.17 -14.34 -5.87
CA ILE A 130 -0.26 -15.72 -6.10
C ILE A 130 -0.55 -16.45 -4.78
N GLY A 131 0.25 -16.22 -3.75
CA GLY A 131 0.03 -16.77 -2.42
C GLY A 131 -1.33 -16.32 -1.83
N GLN A 132 -1.71 -15.07 -2.04
CA GLN A 132 -3.01 -14.54 -1.61
C GLN A 132 -4.19 -14.99 -2.50
N GLY A 133 -3.92 -15.73 -3.58
CA GLY A 133 -4.94 -16.16 -4.53
C GLY A 133 -5.37 -15.06 -5.51
N GLU A 134 -4.60 -14.00 -5.60
CA GLU A 134 -4.83 -12.91 -6.55
C GLU A 134 -4.17 -13.21 -7.89
N GLY A 135 -4.75 -12.71 -8.99
CA GLY A 135 -4.08 -12.67 -10.29
C GLY A 135 -3.91 -14.00 -11.01
N THR A 136 -4.47 -15.12 -10.53
CA THR A 136 -4.33 -16.44 -11.18
C THR A 136 -4.93 -16.49 -12.58
N ASP A 137 -5.92 -15.65 -12.88
CA ASP A 137 -6.64 -15.63 -14.16
C ASP A 137 -6.05 -14.63 -15.17
N THR A 138 -5.22 -13.70 -14.72
CA THR A 138 -4.75 -12.57 -15.55
C THR A 138 -3.24 -12.49 -15.72
N MET A 139 -2.47 -13.23 -14.89
CA MET A 139 -1.02 -13.17 -14.88
C MET A 139 -0.38 -14.47 -15.35
N SER A 140 0.13 -14.46 -16.57
CA SER A 140 1.04 -15.54 -16.99
C SER A 140 2.35 -15.46 -16.18
N PRO A 141 2.75 -16.53 -15.47
CA PRO A 141 4.04 -16.56 -14.77
C PRO A 141 5.23 -16.25 -15.66
N ASN A 142 5.12 -16.56 -16.95
CA ASN A 142 6.20 -16.28 -17.90
C ASN A 142 6.37 -14.79 -18.20
N ASP A 143 5.35 -13.97 -17.98
CA ASP A 143 5.42 -12.52 -18.12
C ASP A 143 6.04 -11.86 -16.88
N TYR A 144 5.96 -12.55 -15.72
CA TYR A 144 6.43 -12.05 -14.43
C TYR A 144 7.74 -12.68 -13.95
N LEU A 145 7.99 -13.95 -14.26
CA LEU A 145 9.10 -14.70 -13.72
C LEU A 145 10.10 -15.10 -14.82
N ASP A 146 11.24 -14.44 -14.84
CA ASP A 146 12.40 -14.93 -15.54
C ASP A 146 13.10 -16.08 -14.75
N ASN A 147 14.15 -16.63 -15.32
CA ASN A 147 14.88 -17.73 -14.69
C ASN A 147 15.53 -17.33 -13.36
N GLU A 148 15.97 -16.08 -13.23
CA GLU A 148 16.59 -15.57 -12.01
C GLU A 148 15.54 -15.43 -10.89
N GLY A 149 14.37 -14.90 -11.20
CA GLY A 149 13.26 -14.80 -10.26
C GLY A 149 12.79 -16.18 -9.75
N LYS A 150 12.67 -17.16 -10.66
CA LYS A 150 12.34 -18.54 -10.29
C LYS A 150 13.40 -19.17 -9.37
N GLN A 151 14.69 -18.99 -9.68
CA GLN A 151 15.78 -19.47 -8.84
C GLN A 151 15.78 -18.81 -7.46
N PHE A 152 15.50 -17.50 -7.40
CA PHE A 152 15.41 -16.76 -6.16
C PHE A 152 14.29 -17.28 -5.25
N LEU A 153 13.10 -17.57 -5.80
CA LEU A 153 11.98 -18.15 -5.04
C LEU A 153 12.30 -19.57 -4.56
N GLN A 154 12.87 -20.43 -5.43
CA GLN A 154 13.27 -21.79 -5.04
C GLN A 154 14.33 -21.79 -3.93
N GLN A 155 15.31 -20.91 -4.04
CA GLN A 155 16.35 -20.79 -3.02
C GLN A 155 15.76 -20.27 -1.69
N SER A 156 14.84 -19.29 -1.74
CA SER A 156 14.18 -18.78 -0.56
C SER A 156 13.32 -19.86 0.13
N ALA A 157 12.57 -20.67 -0.64
CA ALA A 157 11.82 -21.80 -0.10
C ALA A 157 12.73 -22.81 0.58
N LYS A 158 13.84 -23.18 -0.06
CA LYS A 158 14.84 -24.10 0.50
C LYS A 158 15.46 -23.56 1.81
N GLU A 159 15.83 -22.27 1.85
CA GLU A 159 16.42 -21.64 3.04
C GLU A 159 15.42 -21.56 4.20
N ALA A 160 14.14 -21.37 3.90
CA ALA A 160 13.06 -21.39 4.89
C ALA A 160 12.64 -22.81 5.32
N GLY A 161 13.12 -23.86 4.64
CA GLY A 161 12.74 -25.24 4.90
C GLY A 161 11.35 -25.61 4.34
N PHE A 162 10.87 -24.87 3.36
CA PHE A 162 9.59 -25.13 2.71
C PHE A 162 9.73 -26.07 1.50
N PRO A 163 8.61 -26.70 1.07
CA PRO A 163 8.61 -27.50 -0.15
C PRO A 163 9.02 -26.68 -1.38
N PRO A 164 9.63 -27.31 -2.40
CA PRO A 164 9.90 -26.62 -3.65
C PRO A 164 8.59 -26.27 -4.37
N ILE A 165 8.60 -25.19 -5.16
CA ILE A 165 7.52 -24.80 -6.05
C ILE A 165 7.62 -25.66 -7.30
N GLU A 166 6.61 -26.49 -7.57
CA GLU A 166 6.67 -27.50 -8.62
C GLU A 166 6.01 -27.03 -9.93
N ASN A 167 4.90 -26.28 -9.83
CA ASN A 167 4.16 -25.82 -11.01
C ASN A 167 4.11 -24.28 -11.10
N TRP A 168 4.96 -23.73 -11.97
CA TRP A 168 5.04 -22.29 -12.19
C TRP A 168 3.88 -21.73 -13.03
N ASN A 169 3.32 -22.53 -13.96
CA ASN A 169 2.27 -22.04 -14.87
C ASN A 169 0.89 -22.07 -14.22
N GLU A 170 0.64 -23.07 -13.39
CA GLU A 170 -0.61 -23.25 -12.67
C GLU A 170 -0.28 -23.69 -11.23
N PRO A 171 0.12 -22.76 -10.35
CA PRO A 171 0.49 -23.08 -8.98
C PRO A 171 -0.60 -23.85 -8.26
N THR A 172 -0.24 -25.04 -7.77
CA THR A 172 -1.13 -25.88 -6.95
C THR A 172 -1.40 -25.20 -5.61
N ASP A 173 -2.38 -25.70 -4.84
CA ASP A 173 -2.64 -25.19 -3.49
C ASP A 173 -1.39 -25.31 -2.59
N LYS A 174 -0.57 -26.35 -2.77
CA LYS A 174 0.70 -26.53 -2.07
C LYS A 174 1.73 -25.47 -2.47
N ASP A 175 1.82 -25.14 -3.78
CA ASP A 175 2.70 -24.08 -4.26
C ASP A 175 2.26 -22.72 -3.72
N LYS A 176 0.95 -22.45 -3.73
CA LYS A 176 0.36 -21.21 -3.18
C LYS A 176 0.60 -21.08 -1.68
N ASP A 177 0.46 -22.18 -0.91
CA ASP A 177 0.79 -22.18 0.53
C ASP A 177 2.28 -21.83 0.75
N THR A 178 3.19 -22.44 -0.03
CA THR A 178 4.61 -22.11 0.04
C THR A 178 4.87 -20.62 -0.27
N LEU A 179 4.29 -20.10 -1.35
CA LEU A 179 4.44 -18.70 -1.76
C LEU A 179 3.87 -17.73 -0.73
N TYR A 180 2.72 -18.07 -0.14
CA TYR A 180 2.11 -17.28 0.93
C TYR A 180 3.01 -17.23 2.17
N ARG A 181 3.49 -18.37 2.64
CA ARG A 181 4.38 -18.47 3.81
C ARG A 181 5.72 -17.78 3.59
N LEU A 182 6.23 -17.75 2.37
CA LEU A 182 7.42 -16.96 2.03
C LEU A 182 7.16 -15.46 2.15
N SER A 183 5.96 -15.01 1.81
CA SER A 183 5.59 -13.61 1.79
C SER A 183 5.11 -13.08 3.14
N PHE A 184 4.43 -13.93 3.92
CA PHE A 184 3.78 -13.62 5.20
C PHE A 184 4.10 -14.68 6.26
N PRO A 185 5.39 -14.88 6.59
CA PRO A 185 5.80 -15.93 7.53
C PRO A 185 5.23 -15.74 8.94
N GLU A 186 4.95 -14.51 9.36
CA GLU A 186 4.38 -14.15 10.65
C GLU A 186 3.01 -14.78 10.89
N ASP A 187 2.21 -14.98 9.85
CA ASP A 187 0.87 -15.59 9.96
C ASP A 187 0.94 -17.06 10.44
N TYR A 188 2.09 -17.71 10.26
CA TYR A 188 2.34 -19.09 10.66
C TYR A 188 3.38 -19.22 11.78
N GLY A 189 3.94 -18.11 12.24
CA GLY A 189 5.06 -18.12 13.20
C GLY A 189 6.36 -18.64 12.60
N ASP A 190 6.51 -18.56 11.28
CA ASP A 190 7.72 -18.90 10.55
C ASP A 190 8.77 -17.78 10.67
N LYS A 191 10.00 -18.07 10.27
CA LYS A 191 11.09 -17.08 10.26
C LYS A 191 10.94 -16.14 9.07
N GLU A 192 11.32 -14.88 9.25
CA GLU A 192 11.45 -13.90 8.18
C GLU A 192 12.24 -14.46 6.98
N THR A 193 11.81 -14.09 5.80
CA THR A 193 12.39 -14.54 4.52
C THR A 193 12.77 -13.33 3.67
N LYS A 194 13.61 -13.53 2.66
CA LYS A 194 13.93 -12.50 1.67
C LYS A 194 12.70 -12.01 0.88
N ILE A 195 11.70 -12.87 0.72
CA ILE A 195 10.43 -12.52 0.06
C ILE A 195 9.60 -11.64 0.98
N ASN A 196 9.57 -11.94 2.28
CA ASN A 196 8.94 -11.09 3.28
C ASN A 196 9.58 -9.69 3.34
N ASP A 197 10.91 -9.58 3.22
CA ASP A 197 11.58 -8.27 3.14
C ASP A 197 11.05 -7.41 1.98
N ILE A 198 10.75 -8.05 0.83
CA ILE A 198 10.16 -7.36 -0.32
C ILE A 198 8.75 -6.88 -0.01
N GLN A 199 7.94 -7.69 0.70
CA GLN A 199 6.58 -7.33 1.10
C GLN A 199 6.56 -6.22 2.17
N VAL A 200 7.45 -6.29 3.14
CA VAL A 200 7.62 -5.21 4.13
C VAL A 200 7.99 -3.91 3.41
N ALA A 201 8.94 -3.96 2.47
CA ALA A 201 9.31 -2.78 1.68
C ALA A 201 8.14 -2.26 0.82
N PHE A 202 7.32 -3.15 0.25
CA PHE A 202 6.11 -2.79 -0.49
C PHE A 202 5.13 -2.00 0.38
N ASN A 203 4.78 -2.52 1.55
CA ASN A 203 3.86 -1.87 2.48
C ASN A 203 4.42 -0.54 2.98
N ASP A 204 5.69 -0.50 3.38
CA ASP A 204 6.37 0.72 3.83
C ASP A 204 6.29 1.83 2.78
N ILE A 205 6.52 1.51 1.49
CA ILE A 205 6.48 2.49 0.40
C ILE A 205 5.07 3.04 0.22
N ARG A 206 4.06 2.18 0.31
CA ARG A 206 2.65 2.59 0.22
C ARG A 206 2.27 3.53 1.36
N ASP A 207 2.67 3.21 2.58
CA ASP A 207 2.39 4.03 3.77
C ASP A 207 3.15 5.37 3.72
N GLU A 208 4.41 5.37 3.27
CA GLU A 208 5.17 6.60 3.00
C GLU A 208 4.45 7.49 1.98
N ASN A 209 3.86 6.88 0.93
CA ASN A 209 3.16 7.62 -0.10
C ASN A 209 1.88 8.32 0.42
N ILE A 210 1.18 7.73 1.40
CA ILE A 210 0.07 8.40 2.11
C ILE A 210 0.58 9.68 2.76
N ILE A 211 1.72 9.63 3.44
CA ILE A 211 2.32 10.78 4.14
C ILE A 211 2.80 11.83 3.12
N GLU A 212 3.44 11.41 2.04
CA GLU A 212 3.91 12.29 0.96
C GLU A 212 2.73 13.01 0.29
N LYS A 213 1.67 12.29 -0.07
CA LYS A 213 0.46 12.84 -0.69
C LYS A 213 -0.24 13.84 0.24
N ASN A 214 -0.31 13.55 1.53
CA ASN A 214 -0.84 14.50 2.51
C ASN A 214 -0.01 15.81 2.54
N LYS A 215 1.32 15.71 2.58
CA LYS A 215 2.21 16.89 2.57
C LYS A 215 2.04 17.71 1.29
N GLU A 216 1.96 17.06 0.14
CA GLU A 216 1.75 17.70 -1.15
C GLU A 216 0.45 18.53 -1.16
N LEU A 217 -0.67 17.90 -0.79
CA LEU A 217 -1.97 18.54 -0.83
C LEU A 217 -2.12 19.66 0.23
N THR A 218 -1.60 19.44 1.44
CA THR A 218 -1.64 20.47 2.48
C THR A 218 -0.77 21.69 2.13
N ALA A 219 0.35 21.50 1.44
CA ALA A 219 1.16 22.60 0.92
C ALA A 219 0.41 23.44 -0.14
N GLN A 220 -0.58 22.86 -0.83
CA GLN A 220 -1.49 23.54 -1.75
C GLN A 220 -2.71 24.18 -1.06
N GLY A 221 -2.78 24.16 0.29
CA GLY A 221 -3.91 24.65 1.07
C GLY A 221 -5.15 23.75 1.02
N LYS A 222 -4.97 22.48 0.63
CA LYS A 222 -6.04 21.48 0.60
C LYS A 222 -6.19 20.73 1.91
N ILE A 223 -7.32 20.08 2.09
CA ILE A 223 -7.66 19.23 3.25
C ILE A 223 -7.77 17.80 2.75
N PRO A 224 -6.70 16.98 2.82
CA PRO A 224 -6.73 15.60 2.38
C PRO A 224 -7.59 14.72 3.30
N ILE A 225 -8.52 13.99 2.71
CA ILE A 225 -9.30 12.93 3.36
C ILE A 225 -8.87 11.62 2.72
N VAL A 226 -7.91 10.98 3.36
CA VAL A 226 -7.34 9.71 2.88
C VAL A 226 -8.19 8.56 3.37
N VAL A 227 -8.58 7.68 2.47
CA VAL A 227 -9.28 6.42 2.79
C VAL A 227 -8.41 5.26 2.33
N ALA A 228 -8.10 4.38 3.26
CA ALA A 228 -7.21 3.23 3.06
C ALA A 228 -7.70 2.03 3.87
N GLY A 229 -7.13 0.84 3.64
CA GLY A 229 -7.38 -0.31 4.50
C GLY A 229 -6.98 -0.05 5.97
N GLU A 230 -7.65 -0.70 6.92
CA GLU A 230 -7.42 -0.47 8.38
C GLU A 230 -5.95 -0.66 8.78
N SER A 231 -5.23 -1.62 8.17
CA SER A 231 -3.82 -1.89 8.45
C SER A 231 -2.91 -0.69 8.19
N HIS A 232 -3.20 0.12 7.17
CA HIS A 232 -2.42 1.31 6.82
C HIS A 232 -2.49 2.40 7.90
N VAL A 233 -3.60 2.54 8.62
CA VAL A 233 -3.77 3.57 9.66
C VAL A 233 -2.76 3.40 10.79
N GLU A 234 -2.57 2.17 11.30
CA GLU A 234 -1.60 1.89 12.36
C GLU A 234 -0.15 1.99 11.87
N LEU A 235 0.12 1.56 10.63
CA LEU A 235 1.46 1.65 10.04
C LEU A 235 1.87 3.11 9.83
N VAL A 236 1.01 3.94 9.23
CA VAL A 236 1.24 5.40 9.06
C VAL A 236 1.48 6.07 10.43
N LYS A 237 0.70 5.72 11.45
CA LYS A 237 0.92 6.21 12.81
C LYS A 237 2.29 5.81 13.36
N SER A 238 2.67 4.55 13.18
CA SER A 238 3.99 4.05 13.59
C SER A 238 5.11 4.83 12.91
N MET A 239 5.01 5.08 11.60
CA MET A 239 5.98 5.87 10.84
C MET A 239 6.09 7.31 11.34
N MET A 240 4.95 7.94 11.64
CA MET A 240 4.92 9.31 12.16
C MET A 240 5.49 9.43 13.58
N SER A 241 5.39 8.36 14.38
CA SER A 241 5.91 8.35 15.76
C SER A 241 7.40 8.04 15.84
N LYS A 242 8.00 7.46 14.80
CA LYS A 242 9.45 7.27 14.73
C LYS A 242 10.09 8.65 14.52
N PRO A 243 11.03 9.10 15.40
CA PRO A 243 11.79 10.31 15.13
C PRO A 243 12.40 10.16 13.75
N SER A 244 12.25 11.17 12.90
CA SER A 244 12.70 11.12 11.51
C SER A 244 14.17 10.71 11.47
N ASN A 245 14.43 9.46 11.11
CA ASN A 245 15.78 8.89 10.98
C ASN A 245 16.62 9.54 9.86
N ILE A 246 16.14 10.66 9.29
CA ILE A 246 16.93 11.52 8.39
C ILE A 246 18.24 11.94 9.06
N SER A 247 18.22 12.21 10.37
CA SER A 247 19.45 12.49 11.13
C SER A 247 20.36 11.28 11.24
N GLU A 248 19.83 10.08 11.43
CA GLU A 248 20.64 8.86 11.60
C GLU A 248 21.21 8.36 10.27
N LEU A 249 20.45 8.47 9.17
CA LEU A 249 20.94 8.17 7.80
C LEU A 249 21.97 9.20 7.34
N LEU A 250 21.76 10.49 7.62
CA LEU A 250 22.73 11.55 7.38
C LEU A 250 23.99 11.36 8.24
N LEU A 251 23.83 11.01 9.52
CA LEU A 251 24.96 10.72 10.40
C LEU A 251 25.74 9.48 9.93
N LYS A 252 25.06 8.40 9.52
CA LYS A 252 25.70 7.21 8.94
C LYS A 252 26.42 7.53 7.61
N ARG A 253 25.86 8.38 6.75
CA ARG A 253 26.53 8.86 5.52
C ARG A 253 27.71 9.74 5.81
N ILE A 254 27.61 10.68 6.75
CA ILE A 254 28.71 11.55 7.18
C ILE A 254 29.82 10.73 7.83
N LEU A 255 29.51 9.79 8.72
CA LEU A 255 30.50 8.90 9.34
C LEU A 255 31.18 7.97 8.33
N LYS A 256 30.49 7.58 7.26
CA LYS A 256 31.09 6.78 6.18
C LYS A 256 31.98 7.60 5.25
N SER A 257 31.75 8.91 5.12
CA SER A 257 32.60 9.84 4.34
C SER A 257 33.86 10.29 5.09
N ILE A 258 33.83 10.28 6.44
CA ILE A 258 35.00 10.65 7.27
C ILE A 258 35.97 9.47 7.46
N ARG A 259 35.53 8.22 7.20
CA ARG A 259 36.37 7.02 7.30
C ARG A 259 37.07 6.61 5.99
N LYS A 260 37.01 7.44 4.97
CA LYS A 260 37.80 7.34 3.73
C LYS A 260 38.85 8.44 3.71
#